data_d7154b8730b56af614709219bade1876
#
_entry.id   d7154b8730b56af614709219bade1876
#
_cell.length_a   1.000
_cell.length_b   1.000
_cell.length_c   1.000
_cell.angle_alpha   90.00
_cell.angle_beta   90.00
_cell.angle_gamma   90.00
#
_symmetry.space_group_name_H-M   'P 1'
#
loop_
_entity.id
_entity.type
_entity.pdbx_description
1 polymer ?
#
loop_
_entity_poly.entity_id
_entity_poly.type
_entity_poly.pdbx_seq_one_letter_code
_entity_poly.pdbx_strand_id
1 'polypeptide(L)'
;METIDIAAVKPPISLKEFQRIDIRVGTIEGYEDIKGANRLIKLQVNLGDHQRNILAGIKTERADPRDIIGRQALFVINLEPRTMMGEVSEGMLFDIGYADGITPVLAVPEKPVPNGTRAG
;
A
#
# COMPACT_ATOMS: atom_id res chain seq x y z
N MET A 1 8.68 1.14 23.87
CA MET A 1 7.60 0.92 22.88
C MET A 1 6.27 0.91 23.61
N GLU A 2 5.31 1.60 23.07
CA GLU A 2 3.98 1.67 23.69
C GLU A 2 3.28 0.31 23.61
N THR A 3 2.50 0.01 24.63
CA THR A 3 1.62 -1.15 24.63
C THR A 3 0.39 -0.84 23.76
N ILE A 4 0.07 -1.71 22.81
CA ILE A 4 -1.10 -1.59 21.97
C ILE A 4 -1.98 -2.83 22.11
N ASP A 5 -3.26 -2.68 21.84
CA ASP A 5 -4.16 -3.83 21.72
C ASP A 5 -3.96 -4.45 20.35
N ILE A 6 -3.43 -5.66 20.33
CA ILE A 6 -3.15 -6.37 19.09
C ILE A 6 -4.48 -6.84 18.48
N ALA A 7 -4.64 -6.65 17.18
CA ALA A 7 -5.83 -7.11 16.47
C ALA A 7 -6.00 -8.62 16.62
N ALA A 8 -7.25 -9.06 16.79
CA ALA A 8 -7.56 -10.49 16.94
C ALA A 8 -7.20 -11.25 15.67
N VAL A 9 -6.78 -12.51 15.82
CA VAL A 9 -6.51 -13.39 14.69
C VAL A 9 -7.81 -13.63 13.93
N LYS A 10 -7.75 -13.44 12.61
CA LYS A 10 -8.89 -13.70 11.73
C LYS A 10 -9.17 -15.19 11.65
N PRO A 11 -10.39 -15.59 11.25
CA PRO A 11 -10.70 -17.00 11.01
C PRO A 11 -9.70 -17.63 10.04
N PRO A 12 -9.37 -18.94 10.23
CA PRO A 12 -8.45 -19.62 9.33
C PRO A 12 -8.95 -19.65 7.90
N ILE A 13 -8.01 -19.55 6.97
CA ILE A 13 -8.27 -19.81 5.55
C ILE A 13 -7.29 -20.88 5.08
N SER A 14 -7.59 -21.50 3.95
CA SER A 14 -6.69 -22.49 3.36
C SER A 14 -5.49 -21.81 2.72
N LEU A 15 -4.38 -22.53 2.59
CA LEU A 15 -3.23 -22.04 1.83
C LEU A 15 -3.62 -21.71 0.39
N LYS A 16 -4.50 -22.50 -0.20
CA LYS A 16 -4.99 -22.27 -1.57
C LYS A 16 -5.71 -20.94 -1.69
N GLU A 17 -6.52 -20.58 -0.70
CA GLU A 17 -7.18 -19.26 -0.68
C GLU A 17 -6.18 -18.13 -0.55
N PHE A 18 -5.20 -18.29 0.33
CA PHE A 18 -4.14 -17.30 0.50
C PHE A 18 -3.34 -17.08 -0.78
N GLN A 19 -3.04 -18.15 -1.52
CA GLN A 19 -2.28 -18.09 -2.77
C GLN A 19 -2.98 -17.33 -3.89
N ARG A 20 -4.24 -16.98 -3.73
CA ARG A 20 -4.96 -16.14 -4.70
C ARG A 20 -4.60 -14.67 -4.57
N ILE A 21 -3.96 -14.26 -3.50
CA ILE A 21 -3.57 -12.86 -3.28
C ILE A 21 -2.22 -12.63 -3.94
N ASP A 22 -2.12 -11.58 -4.77
CA ASP A 22 -0.87 -11.22 -5.45
C ASP A 22 -0.32 -9.93 -4.84
N ILE A 23 0.76 -10.07 -4.06
CA ILE A 23 1.44 -8.95 -3.42
C ILE A 23 2.80 -8.77 -4.10
N ARG A 24 3.09 -7.55 -4.54
CA ARG A 24 4.33 -7.23 -5.24
C ARG A 24 5.04 -6.05 -4.59
N VAL A 25 6.36 -6.04 -4.75
CA VAL A 25 7.17 -4.88 -4.40
C VAL A 25 7.12 -3.89 -5.55
N GLY A 26 6.89 -2.62 -5.24
CA GLY A 26 6.95 -1.53 -6.21
C GLY A 26 7.65 -0.32 -5.64
N THR A 27 8.19 0.53 -6.51
CA THR A 27 8.76 1.80 -6.11
C THR A 27 7.70 2.90 -6.27
N ILE A 28 7.52 3.68 -5.23
CA ILE A 28 6.65 4.87 -5.28
C ILE A 28 7.43 5.95 -6.02
N GLU A 29 7.01 6.28 -7.25
CA GLU A 29 7.72 7.24 -8.10
C GLU A 29 7.08 8.62 -8.13
N GLY A 30 5.81 8.70 -7.81
CA GLY A 30 5.10 9.96 -7.86
C GLY A 30 4.02 10.08 -6.82
N TYR A 31 3.62 11.31 -6.57
CA TYR A 31 2.61 11.69 -5.61
C TYR A 31 1.77 12.80 -6.22
N GLU A 32 0.46 12.65 -6.15
CA GLU A 32 -0.47 13.71 -6.55
C GLU A 32 -1.55 13.89 -5.49
N ASP A 33 -1.84 15.15 -5.17
CA ASP A 33 -3.00 15.49 -4.37
C ASP A 33 -4.27 15.25 -5.19
N ILE A 34 -5.34 14.86 -4.52
CA ILE A 34 -6.65 14.69 -5.14
C ILE A 34 -7.53 15.84 -4.68
N LYS A 35 -8.08 16.58 -5.64
CA LYS A 35 -8.94 17.73 -5.37
C LYS A 35 -10.11 17.32 -4.48
N GLY A 36 -10.29 18.04 -3.38
CA GLY A 36 -11.38 17.81 -2.44
C GLY A 36 -11.11 16.69 -1.43
N ALA A 37 -9.99 15.99 -1.54
CA ALA A 37 -9.66 14.93 -0.60
C ALA A 37 -8.77 15.45 0.54
N ASN A 38 -9.12 15.09 1.78
CA ASN A 38 -8.34 15.48 2.96
C ASN A 38 -7.26 14.46 3.29
N ARG A 39 -7.47 13.20 2.96
CA ARG A 39 -6.59 12.09 3.34
C ARG A 39 -6.10 11.27 2.16
N LEU A 40 -6.85 11.25 1.07
CA LEU A 40 -6.56 10.41 -0.08
C LEU A 40 -5.56 11.10 -1.01
N ILE A 41 -4.54 10.35 -1.43
CA ILE A 41 -3.56 10.78 -2.41
C ILE A 41 -3.46 9.73 -3.52
N LYS A 42 -2.90 10.14 -4.66
CA LYS A 42 -2.63 9.23 -5.77
C LYS A 42 -1.14 8.99 -5.89
N LEU A 43 -0.74 7.73 -5.81
CA LEU A 43 0.65 7.30 -5.98
C LEU A 43 0.83 6.72 -7.38
N GLN A 44 1.95 7.08 -8.04
CA GLN A 44 2.41 6.39 -9.23
C GLN A 44 3.42 5.35 -8.79
N VAL A 45 3.12 4.08 -9.04
CA VAL A 45 3.91 2.94 -8.56
C VAL A 45 4.51 2.18 -9.72
N ASN A 46 5.82 2.02 -9.70
CA ASN A 46 6.56 1.24 -10.68
C ASN A 46 6.63 -0.22 -10.23
N LEU A 47 6.02 -1.12 -10.99
CA LEU A 47 5.98 -2.56 -10.71
C LEU A 47 6.89 -3.35 -11.68
N GLY A 48 7.86 -2.70 -12.28
CA GLY A 48 8.85 -3.32 -13.13
C GLY A 48 8.47 -3.26 -14.61
N ASP A 49 7.55 -4.10 -15.03
CA ASP A 49 7.09 -4.15 -16.41
C ASP A 49 5.91 -3.22 -16.69
N HIS A 50 5.36 -2.59 -15.67
CA HIS A 50 4.25 -1.64 -15.84
C HIS A 50 4.15 -0.71 -14.62
N GLN A 51 3.37 0.35 -14.78
CA GLN A 51 3.06 1.29 -13.71
C GLN A 51 1.58 1.26 -13.39
N ARG A 52 1.24 1.57 -12.14
CA ARG A 52 -0.14 1.69 -11.69
C ARG A 52 -0.35 2.95 -10.87
N ASN A 53 -1.56 3.49 -10.95
CA ASN A 53 -2.02 4.51 -10.05
C ASN A 53 -2.72 3.84 -8.87
N ILE A 54 -2.25 4.11 -7.66
CA ILE A 54 -2.80 3.51 -6.44
C ILE A 54 -3.17 4.64 -5.50
N LEU A 55 -4.43 4.65 -5.09
CA LEU A 55 -4.94 5.63 -4.14
C LEU A 55 -4.70 5.13 -2.71
N ALA A 56 -4.26 6.02 -1.83
CA ALA A 56 -3.98 5.67 -0.45
C ALA A 56 -4.37 6.81 0.48
N GLY A 57 -5.02 6.49 1.60
CA GLY A 57 -5.48 7.47 2.58
C GLY A 57 -4.39 7.84 3.58
N ILE A 58 -3.20 8.23 3.11
CA ILE A 58 -2.00 8.41 3.93
C ILE A 58 -1.51 9.86 4.02
N LYS A 59 -2.26 10.81 3.47
CA LYS A 59 -1.82 12.21 3.38
C LYS A 59 -1.45 12.83 4.73
N THR A 60 -2.15 12.46 5.78
CA THR A 60 -1.96 13.04 7.11
C THR A 60 -1.10 12.18 8.05
N GLU A 61 -0.55 11.08 7.55
CA GLU A 61 0.21 10.15 8.39
C GLU A 61 1.65 10.57 8.62
N ARG A 62 2.15 11.52 7.83
CA ARG A 62 3.52 12.04 7.89
C ARG A 62 3.51 13.55 7.80
N ALA A 63 4.56 14.16 8.34
CA ALA A 63 4.74 15.61 8.22
C ALA A 63 4.77 16.05 6.75
N ASP A 64 5.46 15.27 5.90
CA ASP A 64 5.45 15.45 4.46
C ASP A 64 5.18 14.11 3.78
N PRO A 65 4.01 13.91 3.17
CA PRO A 65 3.69 12.64 2.51
C PRO A 65 4.60 12.33 1.31
N ARG A 66 5.32 13.33 0.78
CA ARG A 66 6.29 13.12 -0.31
C ARG A 66 7.57 12.41 0.13
N ASP A 67 7.80 12.27 1.43
CA ASP A 67 8.96 11.56 1.97
C ASP A 67 9.03 10.10 1.53
N ILE A 68 7.92 9.52 1.09
CA ILE A 68 7.88 8.14 0.61
C ILE A 68 8.27 8.00 -0.86
N ILE A 69 8.41 9.08 -1.61
CA ILE A 69 8.81 9.02 -3.02
C ILE A 69 10.23 8.44 -3.12
N GLY A 70 10.40 7.47 -4.00
CA GLY A 70 11.66 6.75 -4.18
C GLY A 70 11.79 5.50 -3.32
N ARG A 71 10.86 5.25 -2.41
CA ARG A 71 10.90 4.08 -1.53
C ARG A 71 10.16 2.90 -2.15
N GLN A 72 10.67 1.71 -1.86
CA GLN A 72 9.95 0.48 -2.18
C GLN A 72 8.98 0.13 -1.07
N ALA A 73 7.83 -0.40 -1.46
CA ALA A 73 6.82 -0.88 -0.52
C ALA A 73 6.06 -2.06 -1.14
N LEU A 74 5.23 -2.71 -0.34
CA LEU A 74 4.40 -3.82 -0.78
C LEU A 74 3.03 -3.31 -1.22
N PHE A 75 2.52 -3.88 -2.31
CA PHE A 75 1.21 -3.55 -2.87
C PHE A 75 0.44 -4.81 -3.21
N VAL A 76 -0.85 -4.83 -2.89
CA VAL A 76 -1.76 -5.89 -3.36
C VAL A 76 -2.25 -5.45 -4.73
N ILE A 77 -1.95 -6.23 -5.77
CA ILE A 77 -2.16 -5.80 -7.16
C ILE A 77 -3.29 -6.53 -7.88
N ASN A 78 -3.83 -7.58 -7.33
CA ASN A 78 -4.92 -8.32 -7.99
C ASN A 78 -6.29 -8.11 -7.32
N LEU A 79 -6.51 -6.90 -6.81
CA LEU A 79 -7.84 -6.46 -6.39
C LEU A 79 -8.58 -5.84 -7.57
N GLU A 80 -9.90 -5.94 -7.56
CA GLU A 80 -10.71 -5.23 -8.55
C GLU A 80 -10.45 -3.72 -8.45
N PRO A 81 -10.35 -3.01 -9.58
CA PRO A 81 -10.17 -1.57 -9.57
C PRO A 81 -11.29 -0.88 -8.77
N ARG A 82 -10.91 0.15 -8.02
CA ARG A 82 -11.84 0.86 -7.15
C ARG A 82 -11.83 2.35 -7.48
N THR A 83 -13.01 2.93 -7.65
CA THR A 83 -13.16 4.35 -7.90
C THR A 83 -13.44 5.09 -6.60
N MET A 84 -12.64 6.11 -6.30
CA MET A 84 -12.79 6.97 -5.13
C MET A 84 -12.52 8.41 -5.54
N MET A 85 -13.39 9.33 -5.18
CA MET A 85 -13.23 10.77 -5.50
C MET A 85 -13.00 11.03 -7.00
N GLY A 86 -13.61 10.22 -7.88
CA GLY A 86 -13.47 10.35 -9.33
C GLY A 86 -12.18 9.77 -9.90
N GLU A 87 -11.31 9.20 -9.07
CA GLU A 87 -10.06 8.57 -9.46
C GLU A 87 -10.15 7.05 -9.31
N VAL A 88 -9.41 6.32 -10.14
CA VAL A 88 -9.39 4.85 -10.11
C VAL A 88 -8.12 4.36 -9.44
N SER A 89 -8.27 3.49 -8.43
CA SER A 89 -7.15 2.79 -7.80
C SER A 89 -6.99 1.40 -8.40
N GLU A 90 -5.79 1.09 -8.87
CA GLU A 90 -5.45 -0.18 -9.51
C GLU A 90 -4.67 -1.11 -8.58
N GLY A 91 -4.92 -1.01 -7.29
CA GLY A 91 -4.29 -1.81 -6.26
C GLY A 91 -4.44 -1.18 -4.90
N MET A 92 -3.75 -1.74 -3.92
CA MET A 92 -3.81 -1.27 -2.53
C MET A 92 -2.41 -1.26 -1.92
N LEU A 93 -2.05 -0.16 -1.27
CA LEU A 93 -0.86 -0.11 -0.43
C LEU A 93 -1.05 -1.07 0.75
N PHE A 94 -0.11 -2.01 0.91
CA PHE A 94 -0.14 -2.98 2.00
C PHE A 94 0.73 -2.44 3.13
N ASP A 95 0.12 -1.64 4.03
CA ASP A 95 0.84 -0.98 5.11
C ASP A 95 0.67 -1.71 6.44
N ILE A 96 1.30 -1.19 7.48
CA ILE A 96 1.37 -1.84 8.79
C ILE A 96 0.78 -0.91 9.84
N GLY A 97 -0.14 -1.42 10.65
CA GLY A 97 -0.60 -0.76 11.87
C GLY A 97 -2.01 -0.20 11.84
N TYR A 98 -2.64 -0.12 10.68
CA TYR A 98 -3.98 0.45 10.57
C TYR A 98 -5.00 -0.28 11.46
N ALA A 99 -4.99 -1.63 11.42
CA ALA A 99 -5.93 -2.43 12.20
C ALA A 99 -5.70 -2.31 13.72
N ASP A 100 -4.49 -1.96 14.13
CA ASP A 100 -4.12 -1.84 15.54
C ASP A 100 -4.21 -0.39 16.06
N GLY A 101 -4.72 0.52 15.25
CA GLY A 101 -4.96 1.90 15.64
C GLY A 101 -3.70 2.75 15.79
N ILE A 102 -2.58 2.31 15.26
CA ILE A 102 -1.36 3.12 15.22
C ILE A 102 -1.25 3.83 13.87
N THR A 103 -0.47 4.91 13.83
CA THR A 103 -0.18 5.58 12.56
C THR A 103 0.51 4.60 11.62
N PRO A 104 -0.08 4.27 10.47
CA PRO A 104 0.48 3.25 9.59
C PRO A 104 1.86 3.60 9.06
N VAL A 105 2.67 2.56 8.87
CA VAL A 105 3.99 2.66 8.25
C VAL A 105 4.05 1.72 7.04
N LEU A 106 5.01 1.96 6.14
CA LEU A 106 5.15 1.12 4.95
C LEU A 106 5.66 -0.27 5.33
N ALA A 107 5.13 -1.29 4.65
CA ALA A 107 5.74 -2.61 4.64
C ALA A 107 6.80 -2.59 3.52
N VAL A 108 8.06 -2.74 3.89
CA VAL A 108 9.18 -2.58 2.97
C VAL A 108 10.03 -3.84 2.90
N PRO A 109 10.72 -4.11 1.77
CA PRO A 109 11.68 -5.19 1.73
C PRO A 109 12.90 -4.86 2.61
N GLU A 110 13.51 -5.89 3.16
CA GLU A 110 14.71 -5.76 4.01
C GLU A 110 15.84 -5.03 3.28
N LYS A 111 15.95 -5.25 1.99
CA LYS A 111 16.90 -4.60 1.08
C LYS A 111 16.24 -4.42 -0.28
N PRO A 112 16.75 -3.54 -1.14
CA PRO A 112 16.16 -3.36 -2.47
C PRO A 112 16.09 -4.67 -3.25
N VAL A 113 14.97 -4.88 -3.93
CA VAL A 113 14.75 -6.00 -4.84
C VAL A 113 14.22 -5.43 -6.16
N PRO A 114 14.24 -6.18 -7.26
CA PRO A 114 13.65 -5.71 -8.50
C PRO A 114 12.17 -5.37 -8.32
N ASN A 115 11.72 -4.26 -8.91
CA ASN A 115 10.31 -3.91 -8.89
C ASN A 115 9.49 -5.00 -9.56
N GLY A 116 8.33 -5.32 -9.00
CA GLY A 116 7.47 -6.39 -9.47
C GLY A 116 7.75 -7.74 -8.80
N THR A 117 8.77 -7.83 -7.95
CA THR A 117 9.06 -9.07 -7.21
C THR A 117 7.87 -9.44 -6.31
N ARG A 118 7.42 -10.68 -6.42
CA ARG A 118 6.29 -11.18 -5.64
C ARG A 118 6.68 -11.51 -4.21
N ALA A 119 5.83 -11.11 -3.27
CA ALA A 119 5.93 -11.49 -1.86
C ALA A 119 5.06 -12.73 -1.61
N GLY A 120 5.62 -13.72 -0.94
CA GLY A 120 4.88 -14.95 -0.60
C GLY A 120 4.94 -16.07 -1.61
#